data_f5a657fc554f0b5909dbae5d91ba2765
#
_entry.id   f5a657fc554f0b5909dbae5d91ba2765
#
_cell.length_a   1.000
_cell.length_b   1.000
_cell.length_c   1.000
_cell.angle_alpha   90.00
_cell.angle_beta   90.00
_cell.angle_gamma   90.00
#
_symmetry.space_group_name_H-M   'P 1'
#
loop_
_entity.id
_entity.type
_entity.pdbx_description
1 polymer ?
#
loop_
_entity_poly.entity_id
_entity_poly.type
_entity_poly.pdbx_seq_one_letter_code
_entity_poly.pdbx_strand_id
1 'polypeptide(L)'
;SRVKKLARQAEKLDEKGRELFIHDFIVNNVKYDKLKKEYSHEIIGALGNGVAVCEGIAKAVKLLCDELGIWCIVALSEANPEKGIKYRHAWNVVRIDGTYYHLDATFDNTLSKDDTIRYDYVNLADKQIFRDHEPVIWKVPACTDNDHFYYRVKKVSWTTVDEVRNRTRQAVKKNKILLFHWRGGYLTKEVLKELLDVFHEEAKAKEKQAYVSVNWPQAVLRVRFKEGVGEELLEMEE
;
A
#
# COMPACT_ATOMS: atom_id res chain seq x y z
N SER A 1 -9.65 2.48 27.94
CA SER A 1 -9.94 1.54 26.84
C SER A 1 -8.65 1.20 26.10
N ARG A 2 -8.64 0.06 25.39
CA ARG A 2 -7.50 -0.36 24.55
C ARG A 2 -7.16 0.68 23.48
N VAL A 3 -8.18 1.29 22.88
CA VAL A 3 -8.03 2.35 21.88
C VAL A 3 -7.26 3.55 22.44
N LYS A 4 -7.61 4.05 23.62
CA LYS A 4 -6.89 5.15 24.28
C LYS A 4 -5.45 4.79 24.62
N LYS A 5 -5.20 3.56 25.07
CA LYS A 5 -3.84 3.08 25.37
C LYS A 5 -2.99 3.03 24.09
N LEU A 6 -3.58 2.61 22.97
CA LEU A 6 -2.92 2.58 21.68
C LEU A 6 -2.64 3.99 21.15
N ALA A 7 -3.64 4.88 21.19
CA ALA A 7 -3.50 6.27 20.75
C ALA A 7 -2.41 7.04 21.49
N ARG A 8 -2.25 6.82 22.80
CA ARG A 8 -1.18 7.44 23.61
C ARG A 8 0.22 7.21 23.05
N GLN A 9 0.45 6.10 22.35
CA GLN A 9 1.76 5.79 21.75
C GLN A 9 2.10 6.75 20.59
N ALA A 10 1.09 7.34 19.96
CA ALA A 10 1.23 8.25 18.83
C ALA A 10 0.93 9.73 19.16
N GLU A 11 0.55 10.05 20.39
CA GLU A 11 0.15 11.42 20.77
C GLU A 11 1.22 12.48 20.49
N LYS A 12 2.49 12.12 20.64
CA LYS A 12 3.62 13.04 20.42
C LYS A 12 4.06 13.17 18.96
N LEU A 13 3.52 12.34 18.08
CA LEU A 13 3.81 12.41 16.66
C LEU A 13 3.02 13.56 16.01
N ASP A 14 3.55 14.05 14.89
CA ASP A 14 2.81 14.95 14.02
C ASP A 14 1.66 14.21 13.30
N GLU A 15 0.85 14.91 12.52
CA GLU A 15 -0.31 14.35 11.85
C GLU A 15 0.07 13.19 10.91
N LYS A 16 1.13 13.34 10.13
CA LYS A 16 1.64 12.28 9.24
C LYS A 16 2.17 11.09 10.03
N GLY A 17 2.88 11.32 11.10
CA GLY A 17 3.39 10.27 11.98
C GLY A 17 2.26 9.48 12.64
N ARG A 18 1.18 10.16 13.05
CA ARG A 18 -0.03 9.52 13.59
C ARG A 18 -0.74 8.65 12.54
N GLU A 19 -0.87 9.15 11.32
CA GLU A 19 -1.44 8.39 10.21
C GLU A 19 -0.65 7.10 9.95
N LEU A 20 0.66 7.20 9.80
CA LEU A 20 1.53 6.04 9.58
C LEU A 20 1.53 5.07 10.76
N PHE A 21 1.45 5.56 11.99
CA PHE A 21 1.29 4.71 13.17
C PHE A 21 0.02 3.86 13.08
N ILE A 22 -1.11 4.46 12.70
CA ILE A 22 -2.39 3.76 12.53
C ILE A 22 -2.27 2.71 11.41
N HIS A 23 -1.75 3.10 10.27
CA HIS A 23 -1.54 2.21 9.13
C HIS A 23 -0.67 1.00 9.50
N ASP A 24 0.49 1.24 10.08
CA ASP A 24 1.45 0.21 10.45
C ASP A 24 0.91 -0.70 11.55
N PHE A 25 0.14 -0.15 12.49
CA PHE A 25 -0.55 -0.96 13.48
C PHE A 25 -1.51 -1.96 12.83
N ILE A 26 -2.34 -1.52 11.91
CA ILE A 26 -3.27 -2.39 11.17
C ILE A 26 -2.51 -3.46 10.39
N VAL A 27 -1.51 -3.06 9.61
CA VAL A 27 -0.74 -3.99 8.78
C VAL A 27 -0.04 -5.05 9.61
N ASN A 28 0.52 -4.67 10.76
CA ASN A 28 1.29 -5.59 11.60
C ASN A 28 0.44 -6.45 12.54
N ASN A 29 -0.76 -6.01 12.91
CA ASN A 29 -1.52 -6.65 13.99
C ASN A 29 -2.87 -7.23 13.57
N VAL A 30 -3.31 -7.00 12.35
CA VAL A 30 -4.58 -7.50 11.84
C VAL A 30 -4.36 -8.49 10.71
N LYS A 31 -4.96 -9.68 10.84
CA LYS A 31 -5.02 -10.67 9.76
C LYS A 31 -6.32 -10.52 8.99
N TYR A 32 -6.25 -10.58 7.67
CA TYR A 32 -7.46 -10.54 6.85
C TYR A 32 -8.28 -11.83 7.03
N ASP A 33 -9.56 -11.67 7.35
CA ASP A 33 -10.46 -12.81 7.61
C ASP A 33 -11.06 -13.36 6.32
N LYS A 34 -10.47 -14.43 5.81
CA LYS A 34 -11.00 -15.16 4.64
C LYS A 34 -12.34 -15.85 4.92
N LEU A 35 -12.65 -16.15 6.18
CA LEU A 35 -13.91 -16.79 6.60
C LEU A 35 -15.05 -15.79 6.76
N LYS A 36 -14.75 -14.49 6.77
CA LYS A 36 -15.73 -13.39 6.87
C LYS A 36 -16.71 -13.55 8.03
N LYS A 37 -16.17 -13.85 9.20
CA LYS A 37 -16.96 -13.97 10.43
C LYS A 37 -17.68 -12.66 10.73
N GLU A 38 -18.82 -12.72 11.38
CA GLU A 38 -19.65 -11.54 11.66
C GLU A 38 -18.87 -10.44 12.39
N TYR A 39 -18.13 -10.78 13.45
CA TYR A 39 -17.33 -9.81 14.20
C TYR A 39 -16.18 -9.17 13.38
N SER A 40 -15.76 -9.79 12.28
CA SER A 40 -14.69 -9.28 11.42
C SER A 40 -15.10 -8.05 10.61
N HIS A 41 -16.41 -7.78 10.50
CA HIS A 41 -16.98 -6.57 9.90
C HIS A 41 -17.02 -5.40 10.88
N GLU A 42 -16.69 -5.63 12.15
CA GLU A 42 -16.77 -4.65 13.21
C GLU A 42 -15.38 -4.29 13.78
N ILE A 43 -15.33 -3.16 14.48
CA ILE A 43 -14.10 -2.67 15.13
C ILE A 43 -13.49 -3.72 16.06
N ILE A 44 -14.32 -4.51 16.73
CA ILE A 44 -13.87 -5.56 17.65
C ILE A 44 -13.04 -6.63 16.92
N GLY A 45 -13.33 -6.90 15.66
CA GLY A 45 -12.53 -7.82 14.84
C GLY A 45 -11.10 -7.32 14.72
N ALA A 46 -10.90 -6.10 14.27
CA ALA A 46 -9.57 -5.51 14.06
C ALA A 46 -8.83 -5.21 15.38
N LEU A 47 -9.48 -4.51 16.30
CA LEU A 47 -8.83 -4.00 17.53
C LEU A 47 -8.95 -4.95 18.74
N GLY A 48 -9.89 -5.88 18.70
CA GLY A 48 -10.07 -6.88 19.74
C GLY A 48 -9.40 -8.21 19.40
N ASN A 49 -9.83 -8.84 18.33
CA ASN A 49 -9.42 -10.17 17.93
C ASN A 49 -8.20 -10.19 16.98
N GLY A 50 -7.82 -9.06 16.39
CA GLY A 50 -6.74 -8.99 15.42
C GLY A 50 -7.06 -9.69 14.09
N VAL A 51 -8.35 -9.84 13.78
CA VAL A 51 -8.84 -10.48 12.55
C VAL A 51 -10.01 -9.67 12.01
N ALA A 52 -9.94 -9.19 10.77
CA ALA A 52 -10.99 -8.37 10.18
C ALA A 52 -11.02 -8.48 8.65
N VAL A 53 -12.17 -8.11 8.07
CA VAL A 53 -12.32 -7.80 6.65
C VAL A 53 -12.16 -6.29 6.42
N CYS A 54 -12.22 -5.84 5.17
CA CYS A 54 -12.02 -4.44 4.80
C CYS A 54 -12.90 -3.46 5.61
N GLU A 55 -14.16 -3.81 5.85
CA GLU A 55 -15.09 -2.97 6.60
C GLU A 55 -14.64 -2.80 8.08
N GLY A 56 -14.26 -3.88 8.74
CA GLY A 56 -13.74 -3.84 10.12
C GLY A 56 -12.44 -3.07 10.22
N ILE A 57 -11.56 -3.18 9.23
CA ILE A 57 -10.32 -2.42 9.13
C ILE A 57 -10.62 -0.93 8.95
N ALA A 58 -11.48 -0.57 7.99
CA ALA A 58 -11.82 0.83 7.72
C ALA A 58 -12.49 1.51 8.93
N LYS A 59 -13.37 0.81 9.63
CA LYS A 59 -13.97 1.28 10.89
C LYS A 59 -12.93 1.49 12.00
N ALA A 60 -11.97 0.57 12.12
CA ALA A 60 -10.88 0.67 13.10
C ALA A 60 -9.94 1.85 12.80
N VAL A 61 -9.58 2.05 11.55
CA VAL A 61 -8.79 3.22 11.10
C VAL A 61 -9.53 4.50 11.43
N LYS A 62 -10.82 4.59 11.12
CA LYS A 62 -11.67 5.76 11.44
C LYS A 62 -11.63 6.06 12.94
N LEU A 63 -11.84 5.06 13.78
CA LEU A 63 -11.85 5.24 15.25
C LEU A 63 -10.48 5.73 15.78
N LEU A 64 -9.38 5.16 15.29
CA LEU A 64 -8.04 5.57 15.70
C LEU A 64 -7.70 6.99 15.19
N CYS A 65 -8.15 7.34 14.00
CA CYS A 65 -8.02 8.70 13.48
C CYS A 65 -8.78 9.71 14.37
N ASP A 66 -10.00 9.40 14.76
CA ASP A 66 -10.81 10.26 15.65
C ASP A 66 -10.11 10.47 17.00
N GLU A 67 -9.55 9.42 17.62
CA GLU A 67 -8.80 9.52 18.88
C GLU A 67 -7.51 10.34 18.74
N LEU A 68 -6.89 10.36 17.57
CA LEU A 68 -5.65 11.07 17.29
C LEU A 68 -5.84 12.42 16.59
N GLY A 69 -7.09 12.86 16.40
CA GLY A 69 -7.40 14.15 15.83
C GLY A 69 -7.18 14.26 14.32
N ILE A 70 -7.19 13.15 13.58
CA ILE A 70 -7.14 13.11 12.12
C ILE A 70 -8.56 13.03 11.58
N TRP A 71 -8.92 13.96 10.70
CA TRP A 71 -10.20 13.88 10.00
C TRP A 71 -10.20 12.64 9.08
N CYS A 72 -11.20 11.80 9.24
CA CYS A 72 -11.30 10.54 8.52
C CYS A 72 -12.76 10.13 8.32
N ILE A 73 -13.07 9.57 7.15
CA ILE A 73 -14.34 8.91 6.88
C ILE A 73 -14.11 7.53 6.27
N VAL A 74 -15.13 6.70 6.32
CA VAL A 74 -15.16 5.42 5.59
C VAL A 74 -15.72 5.67 4.21
N ALA A 75 -15.00 5.25 3.17
CA ALA A 75 -15.46 5.17 1.80
C ALA A 75 -15.93 3.75 1.50
N LEU A 76 -17.00 3.60 0.77
CA LEU A 76 -17.59 2.32 0.40
C LEU A 76 -17.90 2.29 -1.08
N SER A 77 -17.53 1.23 -1.77
CA SER A 77 -17.90 0.98 -3.17
C SER A 77 -18.84 -0.21 -3.29
N GLU A 78 -19.60 -0.26 -4.39
CA GLU A 78 -20.40 -1.42 -4.75
C GLU A 78 -19.52 -2.55 -5.32
N ALA A 79 -20.08 -3.75 -5.33
CA ALA A 79 -19.56 -4.85 -6.14
C ALA A 79 -19.74 -4.52 -7.64
N ASN A 80 -18.84 -5.05 -8.46
CA ASN A 80 -18.94 -4.94 -9.91
C ASN A 80 -18.68 -6.30 -10.56
N PRO A 81 -19.70 -7.17 -10.68
CA PRO A 81 -19.52 -8.50 -11.23
C PRO A 81 -18.99 -8.52 -12.66
N GLU A 82 -19.26 -7.51 -13.46
CA GLU A 82 -18.75 -7.38 -14.84
C GLU A 82 -17.24 -7.26 -14.88
N LYS A 83 -16.64 -6.66 -13.84
CA LYS A 83 -15.20 -6.58 -13.65
C LYS A 83 -14.65 -7.70 -12.76
N GLY A 84 -15.47 -8.69 -12.39
CA GLY A 84 -15.08 -9.76 -11.48
C GLY A 84 -15.01 -9.37 -10.01
N ILE A 85 -15.45 -8.16 -9.64
CA ILE A 85 -15.48 -7.66 -8.26
C ILE A 85 -16.75 -8.18 -7.58
N LYS A 86 -16.61 -9.24 -6.79
CA LYS A 86 -17.74 -9.97 -6.18
C LYS A 86 -18.35 -9.29 -4.97
N TYR A 87 -17.61 -8.41 -4.28
CA TYR A 87 -17.99 -7.86 -2.99
C TYR A 87 -17.82 -6.34 -2.97
N ARG A 88 -18.61 -5.69 -2.11
CA ARG A 88 -18.36 -4.31 -1.71
C ARG A 88 -16.98 -4.18 -1.09
N HIS A 89 -16.34 -3.03 -1.28
CA HIS A 89 -15.07 -2.71 -0.64
C HIS A 89 -15.19 -1.45 0.20
N ALA A 90 -14.51 -1.43 1.34
CA ALA A 90 -14.44 -0.30 2.25
C ALA A 90 -12.98 0.11 2.48
N TRP A 91 -12.74 1.42 2.45
CA TRP A 91 -11.46 2.05 2.77
C TRP A 91 -11.69 3.40 3.43
N ASN A 92 -10.68 4.25 3.53
CA ASN A 92 -10.82 5.53 4.18
C ASN A 92 -10.43 6.70 3.27
N VAL A 93 -11.04 7.85 3.52
CA VAL A 93 -10.54 9.16 3.08
C VAL A 93 -10.11 9.91 4.33
N VAL A 94 -8.88 10.42 4.30
CA VAL A 94 -8.27 11.18 5.40
C VAL A 94 -7.92 12.58 4.95
N ARG A 95 -7.79 13.52 5.90
CA ARG A 95 -7.24 14.84 5.65
C ARG A 95 -5.89 14.96 6.35
N ILE A 96 -4.84 15.20 5.59
CA ILE A 96 -3.47 15.37 6.06
C ILE A 96 -2.94 16.71 5.58
N ASP A 97 -2.45 17.54 6.48
CA ASP A 97 -2.00 18.92 6.20
C ASP A 97 -3.02 19.74 5.38
N GLY A 98 -4.29 19.57 5.70
CA GLY A 98 -5.40 20.29 5.06
C GLY A 98 -5.86 19.74 3.71
N THR A 99 -5.26 18.68 3.18
CA THR A 99 -5.56 18.06 1.89
C THR A 99 -6.12 16.65 2.07
N TYR A 100 -7.08 16.27 1.23
CA TYR A 100 -7.75 14.97 1.29
C TYR A 100 -7.04 13.91 0.46
N TYR A 101 -6.94 12.70 1.02
CA TYR A 101 -6.31 11.53 0.38
C TYR A 101 -7.08 10.26 0.65
N HIS A 102 -6.99 9.31 -0.27
CA HIS A 102 -7.41 7.93 -0.04
C HIS A 102 -6.35 7.16 0.74
N LEU A 103 -6.80 6.37 1.70
CA LEU A 103 -5.99 5.47 2.51
C LEU A 103 -6.66 4.11 2.55
N ASP A 104 -5.99 3.07 2.03
CA ASP A 104 -6.51 1.70 2.08
C ASP A 104 -5.53 0.77 2.79
N ALA A 105 -5.68 0.67 4.10
CA ALA A 105 -4.87 -0.20 4.93
C ALA A 105 -5.15 -1.69 4.68
N THR A 106 -6.31 -2.05 4.14
CA THR A 106 -6.64 -3.43 3.79
C THR A 106 -5.79 -3.92 2.62
N PHE A 107 -5.71 -3.15 1.55
CA PHE A 107 -4.88 -3.51 0.39
C PHE A 107 -3.41 -3.58 0.78
N ASP A 108 -2.90 -2.63 1.53
CA ASP A 108 -1.52 -2.68 2.02
C ASP A 108 -1.28 -3.86 2.98
N ASN A 109 -2.25 -4.22 3.81
CA ASN A 109 -2.19 -5.40 4.67
C ASN A 109 -2.04 -6.68 3.84
N THR A 110 -2.82 -6.83 2.78
CA THR A 110 -2.76 -8.03 1.92
C THR A 110 -1.48 -8.11 1.09
N LEU A 111 -0.91 -6.98 0.70
CA LEU A 111 0.36 -6.90 -0.02
C LEU A 111 1.58 -7.10 0.89
N SER A 112 1.47 -6.74 2.17
CA SER A 112 2.59 -6.81 3.12
C SER A 112 2.88 -8.25 3.50
N LYS A 113 4.02 -8.76 3.06
CA LYS A 113 4.51 -10.12 3.29
C LYS A 113 5.99 -10.06 3.70
N ASP A 114 6.49 -11.14 4.30
CA ASP A 114 7.92 -11.33 4.58
C ASP A 114 8.55 -10.14 5.32
N ASP A 115 7.85 -9.63 6.35
CA ASP A 115 8.28 -8.48 7.17
C ASP A 115 8.46 -7.15 6.41
N THR A 116 7.99 -7.08 5.17
CA THR A 116 8.01 -5.85 4.37
C THR A 116 6.63 -5.20 4.39
N ILE A 117 6.53 -4.04 5.05
CA ILE A 117 5.30 -3.24 5.04
C ILE A 117 5.19 -2.52 3.70
N ARG A 118 4.00 -2.62 3.09
CA ARG A 118 3.65 -1.92 1.85
C ARG A 118 2.86 -0.65 2.17
N TYR A 119 3.09 0.38 1.36
CA TYR A 119 2.46 1.69 1.48
C TYR A 119 1.87 2.15 0.14
N ASP A 120 1.49 1.21 -0.69
CA ASP A 120 1.00 1.44 -2.05
C ASP A 120 -0.29 2.26 -2.06
N TYR A 121 -1.05 2.19 -0.95
CA TYR A 121 -2.35 2.85 -0.79
C TYR A 121 -2.36 3.86 0.35
N VAL A 122 -1.25 4.52 0.61
CA VAL A 122 -1.14 5.60 1.59
C VAL A 122 -1.11 6.95 0.89
N ASN A 123 -2.18 7.71 1.05
CA ASN A 123 -2.36 9.07 0.52
C ASN A 123 -2.39 9.15 -1.00
N LEU A 124 -3.33 8.44 -1.59
CA LEU A 124 -3.59 8.45 -3.03
C LEU A 124 -4.59 9.56 -3.42
N ALA A 125 -4.37 10.15 -4.60
CA ALA A 125 -5.36 10.96 -5.28
C ALA A 125 -6.45 10.08 -5.94
N ASP A 126 -7.58 10.71 -6.34
CA ASP A 126 -8.67 10.03 -7.06
C ASP A 126 -8.17 9.30 -8.31
N LYS A 127 -7.30 9.94 -9.09
CA LYS A 127 -6.73 9.34 -10.32
C LYS A 127 -5.96 8.05 -10.07
N GLN A 128 -5.41 7.88 -8.87
CA GLN A 128 -4.64 6.70 -8.51
C GLN A 128 -5.54 5.61 -7.93
N ILE A 129 -6.39 5.95 -6.94
CA ILE A 129 -7.21 4.96 -6.25
C ILE A 129 -8.22 4.30 -7.21
N PHE A 130 -8.82 5.05 -8.13
CA PHE A 130 -9.81 4.53 -9.07
C PHE A 130 -9.23 3.73 -10.25
N ARG A 131 -7.93 3.45 -10.24
CA ARG A 131 -7.34 2.46 -11.16
C ARG A 131 -7.71 1.03 -10.80
N ASP A 132 -7.92 0.75 -9.52
CA ASP A 132 -8.24 -0.57 -8.98
C ASP A 132 -9.36 -0.59 -7.93
N HIS A 133 -9.98 0.56 -7.65
CA HIS A 133 -11.14 0.69 -6.80
C HIS A 133 -12.34 1.17 -7.61
N GLU A 134 -13.54 0.67 -7.27
CA GLU A 134 -14.78 1.15 -7.87
C GLU A 134 -15.20 2.50 -7.25
N PRO A 135 -16.00 3.30 -7.96
CA PRO A 135 -16.50 4.57 -7.44
C PRO A 135 -17.22 4.43 -6.11
N VAL A 136 -17.09 5.43 -5.25
CA VAL A 136 -17.76 5.46 -3.95
C VAL A 136 -19.27 5.64 -4.09
N ILE A 137 -20.04 5.01 -3.19
CA ILE A 137 -21.50 5.05 -3.20
C ILE A 137 -22.04 6.43 -2.78
N TRP A 138 -21.37 7.07 -1.83
CA TRP A 138 -21.73 8.42 -1.36
C TRP A 138 -20.63 9.43 -1.65
N LYS A 139 -21.01 10.69 -1.62
CA LYS A 139 -20.06 11.77 -1.89
C LYS A 139 -19.00 11.84 -0.80
N VAL A 140 -17.74 11.78 -1.23
CA VAL A 140 -16.56 12.03 -0.41
C VAL A 140 -15.82 13.27 -0.93
N PRO A 141 -14.97 13.91 -0.12
CA PRO A 141 -14.13 15.01 -0.60
C PRO A 141 -13.26 14.57 -1.78
N ALA A 142 -13.11 15.46 -2.75
CA ALA A 142 -12.22 15.23 -3.88
C ALA A 142 -10.75 15.15 -3.40
N CYS A 143 -10.03 14.14 -3.87
CA CYS A 143 -8.62 13.91 -3.60
C CYS A 143 -7.82 14.20 -4.88
N THR A 144 -7.34 15.44 -5.02
CA THR A 144 -6.75 15.94 -6.27
C THR A 144 -5.23 16.01 -6.27
N ASP A 145 -4.63 15.75 -5.15
CA ASP A 145 -3.22 15.94 -4.86
C ASP A 145 -2.56 14.61 -4.46
N ASN A 146 -1.30 14.42 -4.77
CA ASN A 146 -0.51 13.25 -4.40
C ASN A 146 0.80 13.60 -3.69
N ASP A 147 0.92 14.81 -3.16
CA ASP A 147 2.17 15.30 -2.53
C ASP A 147 2.53 14.50 -1.26
N HIS A 148 1.52 13.95 -0.58
CA HIS A 148 1.70 13.11 0.60
C HIS A 148 1.68 11.61 0.30
N PHE A 149 1.65 11.22 -0.98
CA PHE A 149 1.81 9.83 -1.36
C PHE A 149 3.12 9.28 -0.78
N TYR A 150 3.03 8.17 -0.05
CA TYR A 150 4.14 7.68 0.78
C TYR A 150 5.46 7.55 0.02
N TYR A 151 5.45 6.91 -1.15
CA TYR A 151 6.70 6.68 -1.90
C TYR A 151 7.30 7.98 -2.47
N ARG A 152 6.51 9.00 -2.73
CA ARG A 152 7.02 10.33 -3.10
C ARG A 152 7.68 11.02 -1.91
N VAL A 153 7.01 11.02 -0.75
CA VAL A 153 7.57 11.59 0.50
C VAL A 153 8.89 10.93 0.87
N LYS A 154 8.99 9.62 0.71
CA LYS A 154 10.21 8.83 1.00
C LYS A 154 11.24 8.85 -0.12
N LYS A 155 11.01 9.60 -1.22
CA LYS A 155 11.92 9.71 -2.37
C LYS A 155 12.27 8.36 -3.02
N VAL A 156 11.32 7.44 -2.99
CA VAL A 156 11.37 6.14 -3.69
C VAL A 156 10.31 6.07 -4.78
N SER A 157 10.13 7.17 -5.48
CA SER A 157 9.25 7.31 -6.64
C SER A 157 10.08 7.90 -7.78
N TRP A 158 10.38 7.09 -8.79
CA TRP A 158 11.38 7.40 -9.81
C TRP A 158 10.78 7.54 -11.20
N THR A 159 11.44 8.34 -12.04
CA THR A 159 10.92 8.73 -13.36
C THR A 159 11.75 8.25 -14.52
N THR A 160 12.97 7.78 -14.28
CA THR A 160 13.88 7.34 -15.37
C THR A 160 14.41 5.94 -15.11
N VAL A 161 14.66 5.22 -16.19
CA VAL A 161 15.27 3.87 -16.14
C VAL A 161 16.68 3.94 -15.57
N ASP A 162 17.44 5.00 -15.85
CA ASP A 162 18.79 5.19 -15.31
C ASP A 162 18.78 5.33 -13.78
N GLU A 163 17.81 6.04 -13.23
CA GLU A 163 17.65 6.12 -11.78
C GLU A 163 17.33 4.76 -11.18
N VAL A 164 16.41 4.02 -11.79
CA VAL A 164 16.09 2.64 -11.39
C VAL A 164 17.34 1.77 -11.45
N ARG A 165 18.13 1.84 -12.51
CA ARG A 165 19.39 1.09 -12.65
C ARG A 165 20.37 1.39 -11.50
N ASN A 166 20.58 2.66 -11.21
CA ASN A 166 21.49 3.07 -10.14
C ASN A 166 21.02 2.58 -8.76
N ARG A 167 19.72 2.65 -8.49
CA ARG A 167 19.14 2.17 -7.22
C ARG A 167 19.16 0.65 -7.13
N THR A 168 18.92 -0.05 -8.25
CA THR A 168 19.03 -1.51 -8.33
C THR A 168 20.45 -1.97 -8.01
N ARG A 169 21.46 -1.36 -8.62
CA ARG A 169 22.86 -1.65 -8.35
C ARG A 169 23.22 -1.50 -6.87
N GLN A 170 22.74 -0.43 -6.24
CA GLN A 170 22.96 -0.20 -4.81
C GLN A 170 22.26 -1.26 -3.94
N ALA A 171 21.02 -1.64 -4.28
CA ALA A 171 20.26 -2.64 -3.55
C ALA A 171 20.91 -4.02 -3.65
N VAL A 172 21.34 -4.43 -4.84
CA VAL A 172 22.08 -5.69 -5.07
C VAL A 172 23.36 -5.72 -4.24
N LYS A 173 24.17 -4.64 -4.28
CA LYS A 173 25.42 -4.54 -3.52
C LYS A 173 25.20 -4.65 -2.01
N LYS A 174 24.12 -4.08 -1.49
CA LYS A 174 23.79 -4.06 -0.05
C LYS A 174 22.93 -5.25 0.38
N ASN A 175 22.58 -6.12 -0.54
CA ASN A 175 21.65 -7.24 -0.34
C ASN A 175 20.32 -6.79 0.29
N LYS A 176 19.72 -5.71 -0.24
CA LYS A 176 18.48 -5.13 0.24
C LYS A 176 17.36 -5.32 -0.78
N ILE A 177 16.13 -5.44 -0.28
CA ILE A 177 14.91 -5.40 -1.10
C ILE A 177 14.81 -4.00 -1.72
N LEU A 178 14.49 -3.96 -3.01
CA LEU A 178 14.15 -2.75 -3.74
C LEU A 178 12.63 -2.64 -3.81
N LEU A 179 12.07 -1.57 -3.25
CA LEU A 179 10.64 -1.27 -3.29
C LEU A 179 10.46 0.18 -3.71
N PHE A 180 9.80 0.40 -4.84
CA PHE A 180 9.65 1.75 -5.39
C PHE A 180 8.38 1.91 -6.22
N HIS A 181 7.94 3.15 -6.37
CA HIS A 181 6.89 3.58 -7.28
C HIS A 181 7.50 4.11 -8.59
N TRP A 182 7.00 3.62 -9.72
CA TRP A 182 7.35 4.14 -11.04
C TRP A 182 6.40 5.26 -11.45
N ARG A 183 6.94 6.42 -11.80
CA ARG A 183 6.19 7.57 -12.33
C ARG A 183 6.84 8.23 -13.56
N GLY A 184 7.62 7.48 -14.31
CA GLY A 184 8.20 7.90 -15.59
C GLY A 184 7.22 7.79 -16.76
N GLY A 185 5.92 7.91 -16.51
CA GLY A 185 4.83 7.68 -17.44
C GLY A 185 3.99 6.47 -17.05
N TYR A 186 3.14 5.98 -17.94
CA TYR A 186 2.38 4.75 -17.70
C TYR A 186 3.32 3.55 -17.65
N LEU A 187 3.05 2.62 -16.73
CA LEU A 187 3.73 1.33 -16.68
C LEU A 187 3.15 0.43 -17.78
N THR A 188 3.66 0.57 -18.99
CA THR A 188 3.30 -0.30 -20.12
C THR A 188 4.08 -1.61 -20.06
N LYS A 189 3.70 -2.58 -20.89
CA LYS A 189 4.44 -3.85 -21.01
C LYS A 189 5.89 -3.62 -21.46
N GLU A 190 6.10 -2.66 -22.36
CA GLU A 190 7.42 -2.29 -22.88
C GLU A 190 8.29 -1.68 -21.77
N VAL A 191 7.74 -0.75 -20.98
CA VAL A 191 8.43 -0.15 -19.84
C VAL A 191 8.74 -1.21 -18.78
N LEU A 192 7.77 -2.08 -18.46
CA LEU A 192 8.03 -3.17 -17.50
C LEU A 192 9.16 -4.08 -17.98
N LYS A 193 9.17 -4.45 -19.26
CA LYS A 193 10.24 -5.28 -19.82
C LYS A 193 11.60 -4.61 -19.67
N GLU A 194 11.69 -3.32 -19.98
CA GLU A 194 12.93 -2.54 -19.81
C GLU A 194 13.39 -2.52 -18.36
N LEU A 195 12.47 -2.34 -17.39
CA LEU A 195 12.79 -2.41 -15.98
C LEU A 195 13.24 -3.81 -15.53
N LEU A 196 12.58 -4.86 -16.00
CA LEU A 196 12.98 -6.25 -15.73
C LEU A 196 14.39 -6.55 -16.26
N ASP A 197 14.72 -6.10 -17.47
CA ASP A 197 16.06 -6.25 -18.05
C ASP A 197 17.12 -5.57 -17.14
N VAL A 198 16.82 -4.39 -16.62
CA VAL A 198 17.69 -3.68 -15.65
C VAL A 198 17.93 -4.51 -14.39
N PHE A 199 16.86 -5.04 -13.78
CA PHE A 199 16.98 -5.84 -12.56
C PHE A 199 17.82 -7.11 -12.80
N HIS A 200 17.58 -7.77 -13.93
CA HIS A 200 18.30 -8.97 -14.33
C HIS A 200 19.79 -8.70 -14.55
N GLU A 201 20.13 -7.69 -15.34
CA GLU A 201 21.51 -7.33 -15.65
C GLU A 201 22.31 -6.99 -14.39
N GLU A 202 21.75 -6.15 -13.50
CA GLU A 202 22.43 -5.73 -12.28
C GLU A 202 22.54 -6.87 -11.25
N ALA A 203 21.57 -7.77 -11.18
CA ALA A 203 21.65 -8.97 -10.34
C ALA A 203 22.69 -9.94 -10.86
N LYS A 204 22.69 -10.25 -12.17
CA LYS A 204 23.63 -11.14 -12.83
C LYS A 204 25.08 -10.69 -12.66
N ALA A 205 25.34 -9.39 -12.72
CA ALA A 205 26.68 -8.82 -12.51
C ALA A 205 27.26 -9.13 -11.11
N LYS A 206 26.46 -9.61 -10.18
CA LYS A 206 26.82 -10.02 -8.81
C LYS A 206 26.44 -11.48 -8.52
N GLU A 207 26.27 -12.30 -9.57
CA GLU A 207 25.92 -13.72 -9.46
C GLU A 207 24.63 -13.95 -8.66
N LYS A 208 23.68 -13.01 -8.79
CA LYS A 208 22.36 -13.04 -8.13
C LYS A 208 21.24 -13.14 -9.14
N GLN A 209 20.08 -13.52 -8.64
CA GLN A 209 18.84 -13.62 -9.35
C GLN A 209 17.83 -12.62 -8.78
N ALA A 210 17.09 -11.95 -9.64
CA ALA A 210 16.05 -11.02 -9.26
C ALA A 210 14.68 -11.72 -9.24
N TYR A 211 13.90 -11.47 -8.18
CA TYR A 211 12.52 -11.89 -8.03
C TYR A 211 11.65 -10.65 -7.93
N VAL A 212 10.77 -10.45 -8.88
CA VAL A 212 10.02 -9.20 -9.06
C VAL A 212 8.54 -9.44 -8.82
N SER A 213 7.94 -8.65 -7.93
CA SER A 213 6.50 -8.54 -7.73
C SER A 213 6.04 -7.18 -8.22
N VAL A 214 4.91 -7.12 -8.91
CA VAL A 214 4.38 -5.89 -9.50
C VAL A 214 2.95 -5.65 -9.05
N ASN A 215 2.71 -4.52 -8.38
CA ASN A 215 1.38 -3.96 -8.25
C ASN A 215 1.13 -3.10 -9.49
N TRP A 216 0.51 -3.68 -10.49
CA TRP A 216 0.37 -3.08 -11.81
C TRP A 216 -0.46 -1.78 -11.80
N PRO A 217 -1.67 -1.74 -11.20
CA PRO A 217 -2.49 -0.53 -11.24
C PRO A 217 -1.81 0.66 -10.58
N GLN A 218 -1.05 0.44 -9.51
CA GLN A 218 -0.36 1.49 -8.75
C GLN A 218 1.09 1.69 -9.17
N ALA A 219 1.59 0.91 -10.13
CA ALA A 219 2.96 0.98 -10.63
C ALA A 219 4.01 0.92 -9.50
N VAL A 220 3.82 0.01 -8.55
CA VAL A 220 4.77 -0.26 -7.47
C VAL A 220 5.44 -1.60 -7.73
N LEU A 221 6.77 -1.62 -7.69
CA LEU A 221 7.58 -2.80 -7.93
C LEU A 221 8.38 -3.15 -6.68
N ARG A 222 8.41 -4.44 -6.36
CA ARG A 222 9.23 -5.02 -5.29
C ARG A 222 10.19 -6.03 -5.88
N VAL A 223 11.48 -5.86 -5.63
CA VAL A 223 12.52 -6.72 -6.17
C VAL A 223 13.36 -7.28 -5.04
N ARG A 224 13.46 -8.61 -4.99
CA ARG A 224 14.35 -9.34 -4.09
C ARG A 224 15.50 -9.91 -4.89
N PHE A 225 16.68 -9.93 -4.31
CA PHE A 225 17.87 -10.48 -4.92
C PHE A 225 18.36 -11.67 -4.07
N LYS A 226 18.52 -12.83 -4.70
CA LYS A 226 18.98 -14.05 -4.05
C LYS A 226 20.20 -14.60 -4.77
N GLU A 227 21.09 -15.26 -4.04
CA GLU A 227 22.21 -16.00 -4.62
C GLU A 227 21.69 -17.10 -5.56
N GLY A 228 22.40 -17.33 -6.65
CA GLY A 228 22.09 -18.39 -7.60
C GLY A 228 22.01 -17.90 -9.05
N VAL A 229 22.02 -18.88 -9.97
CA VAL A 229 21.86 -18.67 -11.42
C VAL A 229 20.61 -19.44 -11.82
N GLY A 230 19.58 -18.76 -12.30
CA GLY A 230 18.33 -19.37 -12.73
C GLY A 230 17.46 -18.38 -13.53
N GLU A 231 16.26 -18.81 -13.89
CA GLU A 231 15.30 -17.96 -14.60
C GLU A 231 14.66 -16.95 -13.66
N GLU A 232 14.38 -15.75 -14.16
CA GLU A 232 13.63 -14.72 -13.43
C GLU A 232 12.20 -15.20 -13.19
N LEU A 233 11.72 -14.97 -11.95
CA LEU A 233 10.33 -15.17 -11.60
C LEU A 233 9.65 -13.81 -11.44
N LEU A 234 8.64 -13.57 -12.27
CA LEU A 234 7.73 -12.43 -12.17
C LEU A 234 6.45 -12.89 -11.48
N GLU A 235 6.17 -12.30 -10.34
CA GLU A 235 4.90 -12.50 -9.63
C GLU A 235 4.05 -11.23 -9.77
N MET A 236 2.85 -11.39 -10.35
CA MET A 236 1.85 -10.32 -10.37
C MET A 236 1.12 -10.33 -9.03
N GLU A 237 1.09 -9.19 -8.38
CA GLU A 237 0.32 -8.98 -7.15
C GLU A 237 -1.14 -8.69 -7.53
N GLU A 238 -2.05 -9.55 -7.05
CA GLU A 238 -3.50 -9.42 -7.26
C GLU A 238 -4.15 -8.57 -6.15
#